data_6bb3100c6926c6f49d7b130c84f8d6bb
#
_entry.id   6bb3100c6926c6f49d7b130c84f8d6bb
#
_cell.length_a   1.000
_cell.length_b   1.000
_cell.length_c   1.000
_cell.angle_alpha   90.00
_cell.angle_beta   90.00
_cell.angle_gamma   90.00
#
_symmetry.space_group_name_H-M   'P 1'
#
loop_
_entity.id
_entity.type
_entity.pdbx_description
1 polymer ?
#
loop_
_entity_poly.entity_id
_entity_poly.type
_entity_poly.pdbx_seq_one_letter_code
_entity_poly.pdbx_strand_id
1 'polypeptide(L)'
;VSDSLRYRRSETIFEKITQEDLAKYLVRGSDLRGFSVIEGYEREYNEHPSIFHVLGHMGYINSTDIKYFSPRIDDYDAKLWSKVGKSGIERVYEDQLQGQHGKKYFQRNARGDRRVTTDITPFQEGEELFISIDFQAQKLAYELMEDRKGSVVVIDLDDFSIPVAI
;
A
#
# COMPACT_ATOMS: atom_id res chain seq x y z
N VAL A 1 -2.31 -14.91 -16.75
CA VAL A 1 -3.70 -14.75 -17.27
C VAL A 1 -4.38 -16.09 -17.51
N SER A 2 -3.67 -17.13 -18.03
CA SER A 2 -4.32 -18.43 -18.37
C SER A 2 -4.78 -19.25 -17.16
N ASP A 3 -4.11 -19.14 -16.01
CA ASP A 3 -4.45 -19.92 -14.81
C ASP A 3 -5.57 -19.29 -13.98
N SER A 4 -5.67 -17.95 -13.96
CA SER A 4 -6.74 -17.23 -13.28
C SER A 4 -8.12 -17.49 -13.91
N LEU A 5 -8.18 -17.66 -15.22
CA LEU A 5 -9.41 -18.03 -15.93
C LEU A 5 -9.90 -19.42 -15.56
N ARG A 6 -9.00 -20.37 -15.29
CA ARG A 6 -9.35 -21.76 -14.91
C ARG A 6 -10.05 -21.83 -13.54
N TYR A 7 -9.68 -20.94 -12.60
CA TYR A 7 -10.19 -20.93 -11.23
C TYR A 7 -11.21 -19.82 -10.96
N ARG A 8 -11.65 -19.06 -11.99
CA ARG A 8 -12.54 -17.90 -11.86
C ARG A 8 -12.06 -16.89 -10.80
N ARG A 9 -10.76 -16.70 -10.70
CA ARG A 9 -10.14 -15.69 -9.82
C ARG A 9 -10.10 -14.35 -10.52
N SER A 10 -10.27 -13.28 -9.76
CA SER A 10 -10.05 -11.92 -10.27
C SER A 10 -8.55 -11.65 -10.32
N GLU A 11 -8.08 -10.99 -11.36
CA GLU A 11 -6.70 -10.59 -11.54
C GLU A 11 -6.67 -9.08 -11.84
N THR A 12 -5.75 -8.36 -11.21
CA THR A 12 -5.57 -6.92 -11.45
C THR A 12 -4.81 -6.75 -12.75
N ILE A 13 -5.41 -6.06 -13.71
CA ILE A 13 -4.81 -5.80 -15.02
C ILE A 13 -4.09 -4.46 -15.01
N PHE A 14 -4.70 -3.46 -14.39
CA PHE A 14 -4.13 -2.13 -14.20
C PHE A 14 -4.21 -1.76 -12.72
N GLU A 15 -3.11 -1.33 -12.14
CA GLU A 15 -3.06 -0.89 -10.74
C GLU A 15 -3.62 0.53 -10.59
N LYS A 16 -3.40 1.37 -11.60
CA LYS A 16 -3.94 2.74 -11.65
C LYS A 16 -4.63 2.99 -12.98
N ILE A 17 -5.76 3.66 -12.92
CA ILE A 17 -6.47 4.18 -14.10
C ILE A 17 -6.67 5.69 -13.94
N THR A 18 -6.62 6.41 -15.04
CA THR A 18 -6.86 7.84 -15.02
C THR A 18 -8.36 8.14 -14.86
N GLN A 19 -8.70 9.37 -14.44
CA GLN A 19 -10.10 9.83 -14.40
C GLN A 19 -10.78 9.74 -15.77
N GLU A 20 -10.03 9.98 -16.85
CA GLU A 20 -10.52 9.86 -18.21
C GLU A 20 -10.85 8.41 -18.57
N ASP A 21 -9.99 7.46 -18.19
CA ASP A 21 -10.22 6.03 -18.44
C ASP A 21 -11.36 5.48 -17.57
N LEU A 22 -11.49 5.98 -16.35
CA LEU A 22 -12.64 5.68 -15.50
C LEU A 22 -13.94 6.18 -16.15
N ALA A 23 -13.97 7.41 -16.67
CA ALA A 23 -15.14 7.95 -17.35
C ALA A 23 -15.50 7.12 -18.60
N LYS A 24 -14.50 6.73 -19.41
CA LYS A 24 -14.69 5.84 -20.57
C LYS A 24 -15.26 4.46 -20.14
N TYR A 25 -14.77 3.92 -19.04
CA TYR A 25 -15.27 2.66 -18.49
C TYR A 25 -16.73 2.79 -18.03
N LEU A 26 -17.09 3.86 -17.33
CA LEU A 26 -18.45 4.07 -16.86
C LEU A 26 -19.46 4.21 -18.01
N VAL A 27 -19.04 4.79 -19.14
CA VAL A 27 -19.89 4.93 -20.35
C VAL A 27 -20.03 3.61 -21.11
N ARG A 28 -18.96 2.81 -21.19
CA ARG A 28 -18.91 1.57 -22.01
C ARG A 28 -18.88 0.29 -21.17
N GLY A 29 -19.04 0.38 -19.87
CA GLY A 29 -18.90 -0.77 -18.95
C GLY A 29 -19.84 -1.94 -19.23
N SER A 30 -20.99 -1.68 -19.86
CA SER A 30 -21.91 -2.73 -20.33
C SER A 30 -21.27 -3.68 -21.36
N ASP A 31 -20.31 -3.16 -22.15
CA ASP A 31 -19.63 -3.89 -23.21
C ASP A 31 -18.41 -4.67 -22.68
N LEU A 32 -17.91 -4.28 -21.51
CA LEU A 32 -16.73 -4.85 -20.86
C LEU A 32 -17.12 -5.89 -19.79
N ARG A 33 -17.83 -6.93 -20.21
CA ARG A 33 -18.24 -8.00 -19.29
C ARG A 33 -17.02 -8.68 -18.67
N GLY A 34 -17.02 -8.82 -17.34
CA GLY A 34 -15.95 -9.47 -16.58
C GLY A 34 -14.87 -8.52 -16.06
N PHE A 35 -14.93 -7.25 -16.41
CA PHE A 35 -14.08 -6.22 -15.82
C PHE A 35 -14.83 -5.49 -14.71
N SER A 36 -14.08 -5.08 -13.69
CA SER A 36 -14.60 -4.22 -12.63
C SER A 36 -13.52 -3.25 -12.17
N VAL A 37 -13.94 -2.01 -11.93
CA VAL A 37 -13.08 -1.02 -11.27
C VAL A 37 -13.31 -1.12 -9.77
N ILE A 38 -12.23 -1.12 -9.03
CA ILE A 38 -12.25 -1.16 -7.57
C ILE A 38 -11.55 0.11 -7.10
N GLU A 39 -12.21 0.87 -6.25
CA GLU A 39 -11.56 1.98 -5.55
C GLU A 39 -10.56 1.42 -4.55
N GLY A 40 -9.39 2.04 -4.50
CA GLY A 40 -8.32 1.71 -3.59
C GLY A 40 -7.57 2.96 -3.18
N TYR A 41 -6.83 2.85 -2.11
CA TYR A 41 -5.94 3.89 -1.62
C TYR A 41 -4.51 3.44 -1.85
N GLU A 42 -3.66 4.41 -2.13
CA GLU A 42 -2.24 4.18 -2.32
C GLU A 42 -1.49 5.14 -1.42
N ARG A 43 -0.41 4.63 -0.84
CA ARG A 43 0.49 5.47 -0.05
C ARG A 43 1.25 6.40 -0.98
N GLU A 44 1.25 7.67 -0.65
CA GLU A 44 2.00 8.69 -1.38
C GLU A 44 3.26 9.04 -0.59
N TYR A 45 4.37 9.14 -1.29
CA TYR A 45 5.67 9.42 -0.70
C TYR A 45 6.32 10.63 -1.33
N ASN A 46 7.23 11.24 -0.58
CA ASN A 46 8.17 12.15 -1.18
C ASN A 46 9.19 11.34 -1.98
N GLU A 47 9.23 11.53 -3.31
CA GLU A 47 9.99 10.69 -4.24
C GLU A 47 11.50 11.02 -4.29
N HIS A 48 12.10 11.52 -3.22
CA HIS A 48 13.52 11.81 -3.22
C HIS A 48 14.34 10.63 -2.65
N PRO A 49 15.45 10.20 -3.32
CA PRO A 49 16.24 9.05 -2.88
C PRO A 49 16.76 9.13 -1.44
N SER A 50 16.98 10.35 -0.93
CA SER A 50 17.52 10.57 0.42
C SER A 50 16.69 9.98 1.56
N ILE A 51 15.41 9.71 1.33
CA ILE A 51 14.49 9.26 2.40
C ILE A 51 14.22 7.76 2.34
N PHE A 52 14.53 7.08 1.24
CA PHE A 52 14.13 5.70 1.02
C PHE A 52 14.69 4.70 2.03
N HIS A 53 15.88 4.91 2.58
CA HIS A 53 16.41 4.00 3.61
C HIS A 53 15.73 4.17 4.96
N VAL A 54 15.21 5.33 5.27
CA VAL A 54 14.42 5.58 6.48
C VAL A 54 13.01 5.05 6.31
N LEU A 55 12.34 5.43 5.21
CA LEU A 55 10.99 4.97 4.90
C LEU A 55 10.94 3.46 4.68
N GLY A 56 11.93 2.92 3.98
CA GLY A 56 11.91 1.55 3.52
C GLY A 56 11.15 1.40 2.20
N HIS A 57 10.57 0.23 1.98
CA HIS A 57 9.82 -0.06 0.77
C HIS A 57 8.67 -1.03 1.04
N MET A 58 7.70 -0.98 0.16
CA MET A 58 6.59 -1.94 0.13
C MET A 58 6.88 -3.08 -0.85
N GLY A 59 6.35 -4.25 -0.55
CA GLY A 59 6.44 -5.41 -1.44
C GLY A 59 5.31 -6.38 -1.21
N TYR A 60 5.14 -7.34 -2.12
CA TYR A 60 4.11 -8.36 -1.97
C TYR A 60 4.33 -9.20 -0.72
N ILE A 61 3.22 -9.51 -0.04
CA ILE A 61 3.24 -10.30 1.18
C ILE A 61 3.79 -11.70 0.94
N ASN A 62 4.55 -12.19 1.92
CA ASN A 62 5.04 -13.56 1.95
C ASN A 62 4.70 -14.24 3.28
N SER A 63 5.04 -15.52 3.42
CA SER A 63 4.74 -16.30 4.63
C SER A 63 5.43 -15.78 5.90
N THR A 64 6.57 -15.11 5.76
CA THR A 64 7.29 -14.50 6.88
C THR A 64 6.58 -13.24 7.35
N ASP A 65 6.09 -12.43 6.41
CA ASP A 65 5.33 -11.23 6.72
C ASP A 65 4.01 -11.58 7.44
N ILE A 66 3.31 -12.61 6.98
CA ILE A 66 2.09 -13.09 7.64
C ILE A 66 2.37 -13.44 9.10
N LYS A 67 3.46 -14.16 9.38
CA LYS A 67 3.84 -14.51 10.75
C LYS A 67 4.21 -13.29 11.60
N TYR A 68 4.79 -12.26 10.99
CA TYR A 68 5.18 -11.05 11.68
C TYR A 68 3.98 -10.15 12.01
N PHE A 69 3.06 -9.95 11.05
CA PHE A 69 1.94 -9.03 11.19
C PHE A 69 0.71 -9.64 11.85
N SER A 70 0.43 -10.92 11.61
CA SER A 70 -0.77 -11.59 12.13
C SER A 70 -1.00 -11.46 13.65
N PRO A 71 0.05 -11.45 14.52
CA PRO A 71 -0.15 -11.20 15.95
C PRO A 71 -0.35 -9.73 16.32
N ARG A 72 -0.08 -8.80 15.40
CA ARG A 72 -0.04 -7.34 15.65
C ARG A 72 -1.26 -6.62 15.08
N ILE A 73 -1.85 -7.17 14.04
CA ILE A 73 -2.99 -6.59 13.34
C ILE A 73 -4.17 -7.53 13.47
N ASP A 74 -5.20 -7.08 14.18
CA ASP A 74 -6.45 -7.81 14.32
C ASP A 74 -7.11 -7.98 12.94
N ASP A 75 -7.61 -9.19 12.68
CA ASP A 75 -8.28 -9.55 11.42
C ASP A 75 -7.42 -9.32 10.16
N TYR A 76 -6.10 -9.56 10.28
CA TYR A 76 -5.16 -9.43 9.18
C TYR A 76 -5.49 -10.40 8.04
N ASP A 77 -6.23 -9.90 7.05
CA ASP A 77 -6.59 -10.66 5.86
C ASP A 77 -5.43 -10.65 4.84
N ALA A 78 -4.48 -11.53 5.08
CA ALA A 78 -3.31 -11.69 4.23
C ALA A 78 -3.71 -12.26 2.87
N LYS A 79 -4.12 -11.40 1.95
CA LYS A 79 -4.30 -11.81 0.55
C LYS A 79 -2.94 -11.88 -0.14
N LEU A 80 -2.72 -12.94 -0.89
CA LEU A 80 -1.48 -13.23 -1.62
C LEU A 80 -0.97 -12.08 -2.53
N TRP A 81 -1.76 -11.04 -2.73
CA TRP A 81 -1.48 -9.91 -3.61
C TRP A 81 -1.44 -8.57 -2.88
N SER A 82 -1.58 -8.58 -1.57
CA SER A 82 -1.47 -7.36 -0.77
C SER A 82 0.00 -6.93 -0.69
N LYS A 83 0.26 -5.65 -0.85
CA LYS A 83 1.56 -5.05 -0.57
C LYS A 83 1.62 -4.69 0.91
N VAL A 84 2.77 -4.92 1.53
CA VAL A 84 3.06 -4.60 2.94
C VAL A 84 4.43 -3.98 3.05
N GLY A 85 4.69 -3.25 4.12
CA GLY A 85 6.01 -2.72 4.43
C GLY A 85 7.03 -3.83 4.66
N LYS A 86 8.13 -3.82 3.90
CA LYS A 86 9.21 -4.81 3.98
C LYS A 86 10.35 -4.37 4.87
N SER A 87 10.58 -3.09 4.98
CA SER A 87 11.68 -2.51 5.75
C SER A 87 11.34 -1.10 6.22
N GLY A 88 12.18 -0.53 7.08
CA GLY A 88 12.08 0.84 7.54
C GLY A 88 10.81 1.15 8.32
N ILE A 89 10.41 2.39 8.26
CA ILE A 89 9.20 2.92 8.90
C ILE A 89 7.95 2.20 8.38
N GLU A 90 7.89 1.91 7.08
CA GLU A 90 6.81 1.19 6.45
C GLU A 90 6.51 -0.15 7.14
N ARG A 91 7.55 -0.88 7.54
CA ARG A 91 7.39 -2.17 8.22
C ARG A 91 6.99 -2.01 9.68
N VAL A 92 7.54 -1.02 10.35
CA VAL A 92 7.33 -0.83 11.80
C VAL A 92 5.93 -0.33 12.08
N TYR A 93 5.43 0.57 11.24
CA TYR A 93 4.14 1.26 11.40
C TYR A 93 3.07 0.76 10.42
N GLU A 94 3.24 -0.45 9.85
CA GLU A 94 2.27 -1.05 8.93
C GLU A 94 0.86 -1.11 9.53
N ASP A 95 0.73 -1.41 10.82
CA ASP A 95 -0.54 -1.49 11.55
C ASP A 95 -1.31 -0.16 11.57
N GLN A 96 -0.62 0.96 11.62
CA GLN A 96 -1.22 2.30 11.57
C GLN A 96 -1.50 2.74 10.12
N LEU A 97 -0.54 2.48 9.23
CA LEU A 97 -0.57 2.94 7.84
C LEU A 97 -1.52 2.17 6.93
N GLN A 98 -1.81 0.90 7.26
CA GLN A 98 -2.59 0.02 6.37
C GLN A 98 -4.09 0.36 6.35
N GLY A 99 -4.64 0.89 7.45
CA GLY A 99 -6.08 1.02 7.63
C GLY A 99 -6.82 -0.31 7.70
N GLN A 100 -8.14 -0.28 7.54
CA GLN A 100 -8.97 -1.47 7.57
C GLN A 100 -9.62 -1.73 6.22
N HIS A 101 -9.44 -2.93 5.70
CA HIS A 101 -10.02 -3.32 4.42
C HIS A 101 -11.54 -3.40 4.48
N GLY A 102 -12.19 -2.77 3.52
CA GLY A 102 -13.63 -2.93 3.32
C GLY A 102 -13.98 -4.35 2.87
N LYS A 103 -15.13 -4.86 3.30
CA LYS A 103 -15.63 -6.19 2.94
C LYS A 103 -16.92 -6.05 2.15
N LYS A 104 -17.00 -6.70 0.97
CA LYS A 104 -18.22 -6.83 0.16
C LYS A 104 -18.59 -8.30 0.06
N TYR A 105 -19.79 -8.66 0.48
CA TYR A 105 -20.28 -10.02 0.37
C TYR A 105 -21.08 -10.19 -0.93
N PHE A 106 -20.84 -11.26 -1.65
CA PHE A 106 -21.59 -11.61 -2.87
C PHE A 106 -22.23 -12.97 -2.72
N GLN A 107 -23.52 -13.04 -2.94
CA GLN A 107 -24.18 -14.32 -3.13
C GLN A 107 -24.01 -14.78 -4.58
N ARG A 108 -23.74 -16.07 -4.78
CA ARG A 108 -23.72 -16.69 -6.10
C ARG A 108 -24.93 -17.61 -6.26
N ASN A 109 -25.62 -17.51 -7.37
CA ASN A 109 -26.63 -18.48 -7.72
C ASN A 109 -25.99 -19.80 -8.23
N ALA A 110 -26.79 -20.84 -8.45
CA ALA A 110 -26.31 -22.12 -8.96
C ALA A 110 -25.67 -22.02 -10.37
N ARG A 111 -25.93 -20.95 -11.11
CA ARG A 111 -25.31 -20.65 -12.42
C ARG A 111 -24.01 -19.88 -12.31
N GLY A 112 -23.61 -19.48 -11.08
CA GLY A 112 -22.38 -18.73 -10.83
C GLY A 112 -22.50 -17.20 -10.98
N ASP A 113 -23.70 -16.67 -11.24
CA ASP A 113 -23.91 -15.22 -11.32
C ASP A 113 -23.81 -14.61 -9.93
N ARG A 114 -23.14 -13.45 -9.84
CA ARG A 114 -23.00 -12.71 -8.58
C ARG A 114 -24.24 -11.84 -8.37
N ARG A 115 -24.86 -11.99 -7.20
CA ARG A 115 -25.82 -10.99 -6.69
C ARG A 115 -25.14 -10.22 -5.57
N VAL A 116 -25.21 -8.91 -5.63
CA VAL A 116 -24.72 -8.02 -4.56
C VAL A 116 -25.61 -8.25 -3.34
N THR A 117 -25.02 -8.64 -2.23
CA THR A 117 -25.69 -8.62 -0.93
C THR A 117 -25.44 -7.30 -0.23
N THR A 118 -26.34 -6.95 0.65
CA THR A 118 -26.47 -5.61 1.29
C THR A 118 -25.39 -5.31 2.33
N ASP A 119 -24.57 -6.30 2.72
CA ASP A 119 -23.56 -6.12 3.77
C ASP A 119 -22.24 -5.64 3.14
N ILE A 120 -22.04 -4.33 3.17
CA ILE A 120 -20.82 -3.66 2.77
C ILE A 120 -20.20 -3.06 4.03
N THR A 121 -19.03 -3.55 4.44
CA THR A 121 -18.20 -2.85 5.41
C THR A 121 -17.36 -1.84 4.63
N PRO A 122 -17.45 -0.54 4.91
CA PRO A 122 -16.64 0.45 4.22
C PRO A 122 -15.16 0.26 4.53
N PHE A 123 -14.29 0.68 3.63
CA PHE A 123 -12.87 0.80 3.89
C PHE A 123 -12.64 1.96 4.89
N GLN A 124 -11.68 1.79 5.79
CA GLN A 124 -11.18 2.85 6.67
C GLN A 124 -9.73 3.14 6.30
N GLU A 125 -9.44 4.41 6.04
CA GLU A 125 -8.08 4.87 5.74
C GLU A 125 -7.14 4.61 6.91
N GLY A 126 -5.86 4.39 6.59
CA GLY A 126 -4.81 4.35 7.61
C GLY A 126 -4.53 5.75 8.17
N GLU A 127 -3.82 5.78 9.26
CA GLU A 127 -3.43 7.03 9.90
C GLU A 127 -2.24 7.67 9.17
N GLU A 128 -2.22 8.99 9.14
CA GLU A 128 -1.03 9.73 8.70
C GLU A 128 0.08 9.60 9.75
N LEU A 129 1.30 9.34 9.31
CA LEU A 129 2.46 9.24 10.18
C LEU A 129 3.37 10.46 9.97
N PHE A 130 3.55 11.23 11.03
CA PHE A 130 4.51 12.34 11.05
C PHE A 130 5.83 11.85 11.61
N ILE A 131 6.91 12.14 10.89
CA ILE A 131 8.26 11.78 11.28
C ILE A 131 9.10 13.04 11.50
N SER A 132 10.16 12.93 12.31
CA SER A 132 11.02 14.07 12.67
C SER A 132 12.04 14.43 11.58
N ILE A 133 12.08 13.74 10.47
CA ILE A 133 13.02 14.01 9.38
C ILE A 133 12.72 15.39 8.75
N ASP A 134 13.71 16.27 8.79
CA ASP A 134 13.70 17.49 7.99
C ASP A 134 14.13 17.15 6.56
N PHE A 135 13.19 17.28 5.64
CA PHE A 135 13.42 16.86 4.25
C PHE A 135 14.53 17.69 3.57
N GLN A 136 14.65 18.97 3.87
CA GLN A 136 15.67 19.82 3.24
C GLN A 136 17.07 19.49 3.78
N ALA A 137 17.20 19.30 5.09
CA ALA A 137 18.44 18.89 5.72
C ALA A 137 18.85 17.48 5.26
N GLN A 138 17.90 16.54 5.18
CA GLN A 138 18.10 15.18 4.69
C GLN A 138 18.63 15.19 3.24
N LYS A 139 18.00 15.97 2.36
CA LYS A 139 18.42 16.11 0.96
C LYS A 139 19.83 16.68 0.85
N LEU A 140 20.14 17.76 1.58
CA LEU A 140 21.46 18.36 1.60
C LEU A 140 22.53 17.36 2.07
N ALA A 141 22.27 16.64 3.15
CA ALA A 141 23.20 15.64 3.67
C ALA A 141 23.42 14.50 2.65
N TYR A 142 22.38 14.08 1.95
CA TYR A 142 22.46 13.08 0.89
C TYR A 142 23.36 13.54 -0.27
N GLU A 143 23.15 14.77 -0.76
CA GLU A 143 23.96 15.36 -1.83
C GLU A 143 25.44 15.48 -1.44
N LEU A 144 25.73 15.86 -0.18
CA LEU A 144 27.10 15.96 0.34
C LEU A 144 27.80 14.60 0.49
N MET A 145 27.03 13.51 0.55
CA MET A 145 27.53 12.14 0.71
C MET A 145 27.61 11.37 -0.60
N GLU A 146 27.12 11.91 -1.72
CA GLU A 146 26.92 11.18 -3.00
C GLU A 146 28.13 10.34 -3.44
N ASP A 147 29.35 10.88 -3.25
CA ASP A 147 30.60 10.18 -3.63
C ASP A 147 31.34 9.54 -2.43
N ARG A 148 30.70 9.47 -1.27
CA ARG A 148 31.34 9.01 -0.04
C ARG A 148 30.65 7.78 0.54
N LYS A 149 31.46 6.90 1.13
CA LYS A 149 30.93 5.76 1.90
C LYS A 149 30.86 6.17 3.39
N GLY A 150 29.69 6.12 3.95
CA GLY A 150 29.49 6.48 5.36
C GLY A 150 28.01 6.64 5.68
N SER A 151 27.73 7.17 6.84
CA SER A 151 26.41 7.55 7.31
C SER A 151 26.47 8.89 8.03
N VAL A 152 25.39 9.65 7.98
CA VAL A 152 25.21 10.90 8.71
C VAL A 152 23.94 10.79 9.53
N VAL A 153 24.05 11.03 10.83
CA VAL A 153 22.90 11.12 11.75
C VAL A 153 23.02 12.44 12.51
N VAL A 154 21.98 13.25 12.46
CA VAL A 154 21.85 14.46 13.25
C VAL A 154 20.80 14.24 14.31
N ILE A 155 21.10 14.61 15.53
CA ILE A 155 20.20 14.50 16.68
C ILE A 155 20.02 15.91 17.25
N ASP A 156 18.78 16.35 17.38
CA ASP A 156 18.44 17.57 18.12
C ASP A 156 18.60 17.28 19.62
N LEU A 157 19.32 18.13 20.31
CA LEU A 157 19.60 17.93 21.74
C LEU A 157 18.50 18.48 22.66
N ASP A 158 17.58 19.24 22.12
CA ASP A 158 16.48 19.81 22.90
C ASP A 158 15.33 18.80 23.07
N ASP A 159 14.99 18.06 22.01
CA ASP A 159 13.89 17.11 22.01
C ASP A 159 14.27 15.67 21.64
N PHE A 160 15.56 15.43 21.36
CA PHE A 160 16.13 14.16 20.91
C PHE A 160 15.55 13.61 19.60
N SER A 161 14.92 14.46 18.79
CA SER A 161 14.49 14.10 17.45
C SER A 161 15.67 13.84 16.52
N ILE A 162 15.41 13.12 15.42
CA ILE A 162 16.42 12.81 14.40
C ILE A 162 16.02 13.49 13.09
N PRO A 163 16.42 14.73 12.84
CA PRO A 163 16.08 15.43 11.61
C PRO A 163 16.82 14.91 10.37
N VAL A 164 17.95 14.22 10.55
CA VAL A 164 18.73 13.64 9.44
C VAL A 164 19.21 12.25 9.79
N ALA A 165 19.00 11.30 8.88
CA ALA A 165 19.51 9.94 8.95
C ALA A 165 19.81 9.40 7.53
N ILE A 166 21.10 9.23 7.18
CA ILE A 166 21.56 8.73 5.87
C ILE A 166 22.55 7.61 6.07
#